data_cd87af3589c4d17413ea968ac32b30b8
#
_entry.id   cd87af3589c4d17413ea968ac32b30b8
#
_cell.length_a   1.000
_cell.length_b   1.000
_cell.length_c   1.000
_cell.angle_alpha   90.00
_cell.angle_beta   90.00
_cell.angle_gamma   90.00
#
_symmetry.space_group_name_H-M   'P 1'
#
loop_
_entity.id
_entity.type
_entity.pdbx_description
1 polymer ?
#
loop_
_entity_poly.entity_id
_entity_poly.type
_entity_poly.pdbx_seq_one_letter_code
_entity_poly.pdbx_strand_id
1 'polypeptide(L)'
;MKHLFYLLSFMALTNCNSNPQIDVQGHRGFRGLFPENSIVGFKKALDIGVQTLEMDVVISKDNKVVVSHDPFMNHEIALDPYGDTISKEKELSFNLYKMTYDSIKQYDCGSKPHLRFPKQQKIRVHKPLLDEVIAMAEKESKGTTFYNIEIKSLPEWDTIYTPKVDTFVDLVLELIVSRGISERTTLQSFDVRTLEVVKKKFPEIQTALLVDEFEVIADKMNNLSFKPEIISPYFKLLNANTVKDLQSKGFKVIPWTVNKEDDIELIISYKVDGIISDYPDIVLNRFSVR
;
A
#
# COMPACT_ATOMS: atom_id res chain seq x y z
N MET A 1 14.25 25.14 -67.29
CA MET A 1 14.39 23.83 -66.64
C MET A 1 14.48 24.07 -65.14
N LYS A 2 13.41 23.76 -64.42
CA LYS A 2 13.33 23.92 -62.94
C LYS A 2 13.51 22.54 -62.32
N HIS A 3 14.59 22.31 -61.59
CA HIS A 3 14.84 21.08 -60.86
C HIS A 3 14.16 21.20 -59.48
N LEU A 4 13.15 20.31 -59.25
CA LEU A 4 12.46 20.19 -57.99
C LEU A 4 13.15 19.10 -57.14
N PHE A 5 13.83 19.49 -56.07
CA PHE A 5 14.43 18.57 -55.10
C PHE A 5 13.35 18.12 -54.09
N TYR A 6 12.98 16.84 -54.10
CA TYR A 6 12.19 16.20 -53.07
C TYR A 6 13.12 15.83 -51.92
N LEU A 7 12.95 16.48 -50.77
CA LEU A 7 13.58 16.06 -49.52
C LEU A 7 12.69 14.94 -48.92
N LEU A 8 13.15 13.70 -48.99
CA LEU A 8 12.56 12.59 -48.20
C LEU A 8 13.03 12.72 -46.76
N SER A 9 12.12 13.14 -45.86
CA SER A 9 12.35 13.11 -44.44
C SER A 9 12.14 11.67 -43.93
N PHE A 10 13.25 11.01 -43.57
CA PHE A 10 13.25 9.70 -42.94
C PHE A 10 12.92 9.89 -41.44
N MET A 11 11.65 9.67 -41.07
CA MET A 11 11.22 9.62 -39.69
C MET A 11 11.72 8.31 -39.09
N ALA A 12 12.85 8.33 -38.36
CA ALA A 12 13.31 7.20 -37.57
C ALA A 12 12.35 7.00 -36.38
N LEU A 13 11.49 5.99 -36.48
CA LEU A 13 10.71 5.49 -35.35
C LEU A 13 11.70 4.81 -34.39
N THR A 14 12.18 5.53 -33.39
CA THR A 14 12.86 4.92 -32.26
C THR A 14 11.83 4.12 -31.48
N ASN A 15 11.81 2.81 -31.70
CA ASN A 15 11.07 1.85 -30.89
C ASN A 15 11.78 1.81 -29.52
N CYS A 16 11.36 2.65 -28.58
CA CYS A 16 11.68 2.47 -27.17
C CYS A 16 10.97 1.20 -26.70
N ASN A 17 11.65 0.07 -26.78
CA ASN A 17 11.30 -1.12 -26.02
C ASN A 17 11.61 -0.82 -24.55
N SER A 18 10.76 -0.03 -23.88
CA SER A 18 10.72 -0.01 -22.43
C SER A 18 10.08 -1.35 -22.02
N ASN A 19 10.89 -2.29 -21.49
CA ASN A 19 10.34 -3.36 -20.69
C ASN A 19 9.40 -2.70 -19.67
N PRO A 20 8.15 -3.19 -19.48
CA PRO A 20 7.27 -2.64 -18.48
C PRO A 20 8.01 -2.68 -17.14
N GLN A 21 8.24 -1.50 -16.56
CA GLN A 21 8.91 -1.40 -15.27
C GLN A 21 7.92 -1.93 -14.22
N ILE A 22 8.33 -2.96 -13.47
CA ILE A 22 7.53 -3.50 -12.35
C ILE A 22 7.36 -2.39 -11.31
N ASP A 23 6.13 -2.17 -10.85
CA ASP A 23 5.82 -1.24 -9.77
C ASP A 23 6.31 -1.82 -8.42
N VAL A 24 7.37 -1.24 -7.87
CA VAL A 24 7.91 -1.64 -6.56
C VAL A 24 7.24 -0.81 -5.48
N GLN A 25 6.44 -1.48 -4.65
CA GLN A 25 5.70 -0.85 -3.57
C GLN A 25 6.35 -1.12 -2.22
N GLY A 26 6.65 -0.05 -1.48
CA GLY A 26 7.18 -0.14 -0.12
C GLY A 26 6.08 -0.46 0.88
N HIS A 27 6.02 -1.72 1.35
CA HIS A 27 5.02 -2.22 2.30
C HIS A 27 5.11 -1.48 3.64
N ARG A 28 4.08 -0.69 3.97
CA ARG A 28 4.07 0.21 5.14
C ARG A 28 5.30 1.13 5.17
N GLY A 29 5.75 1.55 3.99
CA GLY A 29 7.00 2.27 3.77
C GLY A 29 8.19 1.35 3.53
N PHE A 30 9.25 1.44 4.35
CA PHE A 30 10.44 0.57 4.29
C PHE A 30 10.52 -0.28 5.57
N ARG A 31 9.48 -1.07 5.82
CA ARG A 31 9.24 -1.81 7.07
C ARG A 31 10.40 -2.69 7.50
N GLY A 32 11.09 -3.32 6.56
CA GLY A 32 12.22 -4.22 6.88
C GLY A 32 13.34 -3.53 7.65
N LEU A 33 13.55 -2.22 7.46
CA LEU A 33 14.64 -1.45 8.05
C LEU A 33 14.21 -0.24 8.89
N PHE A 34 12.95 0.20 8.80
CA PHE A 34 12.42 1.36 9.52
C PHE A 34 11.05 1.05 10.11
N PRO A 35 10.62 1.78 11.18
CA PRO A 35 9.29 1.58 11.76
C PRO A 35 8.20 1.67 10.71
N GLU A 36 7.29 0.68 10.73
CA GLU A 36 6.18 0.57 9.78
C GLU A 36 5.21 1.74 9.90
N ASN A 37 4.52 2.09 8.79
CA ASN A 37 3.47 3.09 8.77
C ASN A 37 3.88 4.42 9.44
N SER A 38 5.13 4.84 9.23
CA SER A 38 5.72 6.04 9.84
C SER A 38 6.26 7.00 8.80
N ILE A 39 6.29 8.29 9.13
CA ILE A 39 6.86 9.34 8.25
C ILE A 39 8.29 9.00 7.85
N VAL A 40 9.12 8.52 8.79
CA VAL A 40 10.51 8.15 8.49
C VAL A 40 10.58 6.93 7.56
N GLY A 41 9.73 5.91 7.77
CA GLY A 41 9.69 4.72 6.92
C GLY A 41 9.28 5.05 5.48
N PHE A 42 8.27 5.89 5.29
CA PHE A 42 7.84 6.34 3.97
C PHE A 42 8.89 7.23 3.29
N LYS A 43 9.47 8.19 4.02
CA LYS A 43 10.55 9.00 3.46
C LYS A 43 11.72 8.14 3.00
N LYS A 44 12.12 7.14 3.78
CA LYS A 44 13.22 6.23 3.43
C LYS A 44 12.90 5.35 2.22
N ALA A 45 11.63 4.95 2.03
CA ALA A 45 11.20 4.29 0.81
C ALA A 45 11.35 5.20 -0.43
N LEU A 46 10.94 6.47 -0.32
CA LEU A 46 11.14 7.45 -1.40
C LEU A 46 12.62 7.73 -1.67
N ASP A 47 13.47 7.87 -0.62
CA ASP A 47 14.90 8.13 -0.72
C ASP A 47 15.65 7.06 -1.57
N ILE A 48 15.16 5.81 -1.58
CA ILE A 48 15.73 4.71 -2.38
C ILE A 48 15.08 4.52 -3.76
N GLY A 49 14.10 5.37 -4.12
CA GLY A 49 13.46 5.37 -5.44
C GLY A 49 12.19 4.52 -5.55
N VAL A 50 11.56 4.15 -4.44
CA VAL A 50 10.20 3.55 -4.45
C VAL A 50 9.22 4.57 -5.03
N GLN A 51 8.42 4.15 -6.00
CA GLN A 51 7.44 5.00 -6.66
C GLN A 51 6.07 4.95 -5.99
N THR A 52 5.67 3.80 -5.47
CA THR A 52 4.38 3.60 -4.80
C THR A 52 4.59 3.33 -3.32
N LEU A 53 4.02 4.18 -2.47
CA LEU A 53 3.96 3.95 -1.02
C LEU A 53 2.72 3.13 -0.71
N GLU A 54 2.92 1.94 -0.17
CA GLU A 54 1.83 1.13 0.38
C GLU A 54 1.68 1.44 1.87
N MET A 55 0.43 1.58 2.34
CA MET A 55 0.09 1.94 3.71
C MET A 55 -1.30 1.47 4.10
N ASP A 56 -1.52 1.33 5.40
CA ASP A 56 -2.81 0.95 5.99
C ASP A 56 -3.43 2.13 6.73
N VAL A 57 -4.76 2.24 6.71
CA VAL A 57 -5.47 3.28 7.46
C VAL A 57 -6.57 2.73 8.35
N VAL A 58 -6.76 3.42 9.46
CA VAL A 58 -7.84 3.24 10.44
C VAL A 58 -8.40 4.60 10.84
N ILE A 59 -9.49 4.63 11.62
CA ILE A 59 -10.14 5.88 12.03
C ILE A 59 -10.04 6.04 13.56
N SER A 60 -9.70 7.26 14.00
CA SER A 60 -9.73 7.65 15.42
C SER A 60 -11.13 8.06 15.88
N LYS A 61 -11.32 8.23 17.20
CA LYS A 61 -12.58 8.70 17.82
C LYS A 61 -13.05 10.05 17.27
N ASP A 62 -12.13 10.91 16.92
CA ASP A 62 -12.37 12.26 16.39
C ASP A 62 -12.33 12.30 14.84
N ASN A 63 -12.63 11.16 14.21
CA ASN A 63 -12.76 10.98 12.75
C ASN A 63 -11.49 11.36 11.96
N LYS A 64 -10.30 11.20 12.54
CA LYS A 64 -9.05 11.38 11.81
C LYS A 64 -8.65 10.07 11.14
N VAL A 65 -8.17 10.16 9.90
CA VAL A 65 -7.60 9.03 9.17
C VAL A 65 -6.17 8.82 9.65
N VAL A 66 -5.95 7.77 10.43
CA VAL A 66 -4.67 7.43 11.07
C VAL A 66 -4.00 6.31 10.29
N VAL A 67 -2.71 6.46 10.01
CA VAL A 67 -1.93 5.42 9.32
C VAL A 67 -1.50 4.35 10.33
N SER A 68 -2.12 3.18 10.23
CA SER A 68 -1.91 2.04 11.13
C SER A 68 -2.45 0.76 10.51
N HIS A 69 -1.71 -0.34 10.66
CA HIS A 69 -2.20 -1.67 10.23
C HIS A 69 -3.31 -2.18 11.14
N ASP A 70 -3.10 -2.12 12.45
CA ASP A 70 -4.08 -2.60 13.43
C ASP A 70 -4.93 -1.42 13.94
N PRO A 71 -6.23 -1.61 14.18
CA PRO A 71 -7.09 -0.59 14.76
C PRO A 71 -6.91 -0.45 16.29
N PHE A 72 -5.78 -0.92 16.81
CA PHE A 72 -5.36 -0.83 18.20
C PHE A 72 -3.85 -0.67 18.31
N MET A 73 -3.34 -0.38 19.51
CA MET A 73 -1.90 -0.32 19.76
C MET A 73 -1.35 -1.74 19.87
N ASN A 74 -0.77 -2.24 18.79
CA ASN A 74 -0.21 -3.59 18.70
C ASN A 74 0.98 -3.76 19.66
N HIS A 75 0.92 -4.81 20.48
CA HIS A 75 1.93 -5.13 21.49
C HIS A 75 3.33 -5.37 20.90
N GLU A 76 3.44 -5.79 19.63
CA GLU A 76 4.75 -6.06 19.01
C GLU A 76 5.56 -4.79 18.75
N ILE A 77 4.89 -3.65 18.48
CA ILE A 77 5.55 -2.42 18.04
C ILE A 77 5.33 -1.23 18.97
N ALA A 78 4.28 -1.23 19.78
CA ALA A 78 3.91 -0.07 20.58
C ALA A 78 4.45 -0.12 22.02
N LEU A 79 4.88 1.05 22.49
CA LEU A 79 5.08 1.37 23.89
C LEU A 79 4.02 2.40 24.29
N ASP A 80 3.59 2.37 25.54
CA ASP A 80 2.64 3.34 26.08
C ASP A 80 3.29 4.73 26.26
N PRO A 81 2.53 5.78 26.64
CA PRO A 81 3.08 7.12 26.84
C PRO A 81 4.17 7.22 27.91
N TYR A 82 4.28 6.25 28.81
CA TYR A 82 5.31 6.19 29.85
C TYR A 82 6.56 5.39 29.39
N GLY A 83 6.49 4.74 28.23
CA GLY A 83 7.56 3.91 27.69
C GLY A 83 7.45 2.43 28.09
N ASP A 84 6.34 2.03 28.71
CA ASP A 84 6.09 0.68 29.12
C ASP A 84 5.56 -0.19 27.97
N THR A 85 5.83 -1.50 28.03
CA THR A 85 5.36 -2.45 27.02
C THR A 85 3.88 -2.77 27.20
N ILE A 86 3.15 -2.83 26.09
CA ILE A 86 1.78 -3.33 26.05
C ILE A 86 1.83 -4.86 25.97
N SER A 87 1.05 -5.57 26.83
CA SER A 87 0.93 -7.03 26.71
C SER A 87 -0.09 -7.42 25.63
N LYS A 88 0.10 -8.61 25.05
CA LYS A 88 -0.79 -9.15 24.02
C LYS A 88 -2.26 -9.23 24.47
N GLU A 89 -2.47 -9.60 25.74
CA GLU A 89 -3.81 -9.75 26.32
C GLU A 89 -4.55 -8.41 26.46
N LYS A 90 -3.79 -7.29 26.52
CA LYS A 90 -4.36 -5.95 26.72
C LYS A 90 -4.41 -5.11 25.43
N GLU A 91 -3.73 -5.50 24.35
CA GLU A 91 -3.60 -4.66 23.15
C GLU A 91 -4.95 -4.20 22.58
N LEU A 92 -5.94 -5.08 22.55
CA LEU A 92 -7.29 -4.78 22.05
C LEU A 92 -8.01 -3.69 22.86
N SER A 93 -7.61 -3.44 24.12
CA SER A 93 -8.15 -2.36 24.94
C SER A 93 -7.66 -0.97 24.51
N PHE A 94 -6.53 -0.91 23.83
CA PHE A 94 -5.97 0.33 23.26
C PHE A 94 -6.52 0.61 21.86
N ASN A 95 -7.85 0.58 21.76
CA ASN A 95 -8.62 0.70 20.54
C ASN A 95 -8.57 2.13 19.98
N LEU A 96 -8.00 2.31 18.77
CA LEU A 96 -7.80 3.62 18.15
C LEU A 96 -9.12 4.32 17.83
N TYR A 97 -10.16 3.58 17.47
CA TYR A 97 -11.50 4.12 17.20
C TYR A 97 -12.18 4.72 18.46
N LYS A 98 -11.66 4.41 19.66
CA LYS A 98 -12.10 4.98 20.94
C LYS A 98 -11.13 6.04 21.49
N MET A 99 -10.02 6.30 20.82
CA MET A 99 -9.00 7.26 21.21
C MET A 99 -9.01 8.49 20.29
N THR A 100 -8.87 9.69 20.84
CA THR A 100 -8.60 10.89 20.03
C THR A 100 -7.21 10.81 19.43
N TYR A 101 -6.98 11.50 18.31
CA TYR A 101 -5.65 11.51 17.69
C TYR A 101 -4.57 12.06 18.63
N ASP A 102 -4.90 13.08 19.45
CA ASP A 102 -3.98 13.61 20.46
C ASP A 102 -3.55 12.57 21.49
N SER A 103 -4.42 11.61 21.81
CA SER A 103 -4.05 10.47 22.66
C SER A 103 -3.22 9.44 21.91
N ILE A 104 -3.56 9.14 20.63
CA ILE A 104 -2.85 8.16 19.80
C ILE A 104 -1.38 8.56 19.63
N LYS A 105 -1.11 9.83 19.33
CA LYS A 105 0.27 10.30 19.09
C LYS A 105 1.19 10.34 20.32
N GLN A 106 0.67 10.06 21.52
CA GLN A 106 1.49 9.92 22.72
C GLN A 106 2.27 8.58 22.75
N TYR A 107 1.79 7.57 22.02
CA TYR A 107 2.41 6.25 21.98
C TYR A 107 3.65 6.25 21.09
N ASP A 108 4.64 5.44 21.48
CA ASP A 108 5.83 5.21 20.68
C ASP A 108 5.67 3.88 19.91
N CYS A 109 5.66 3.95 18.59
CA CYS A 109 5.46 2.80 17.71
C CYS A 109 6.73 2.44 16.91
N GLY A 110 7.92 2.78 17.40
CA GLY A 110 9.15 2.53 16.63
C GLY A 110 10.42 2.29 17.45
N SER A 111 10.45 2.61 18.75
CA SER A 111 11.64 2.33 19.59
C SER A 111 11.70 0.90 20.07
N LYS A 112 10.58 0.15 20.08
CA LYS A 112 10.55 -1.24 20.50
C LYS A 112 11.26 -2.14 19.48
N PRO A 113 12.15 -3.07 19.92
CA PRO A 113 12.76 -4.06 19.01
C PRO A 113 11.70 -4.94 18.36
N HIS A 114 11.68 -4.99 17.03
CA HIS A 114 10.73 -5.81 16.28
C HIS A 114 11.29 -7.22 16.05
N LEU A 115 10.60 -8.25 16.55
CA LEU A 115 11.09 -9.65 16.49
C LEU A 115 11.25 -10.16 15.05
N ARG A 116 10.31 -9.81 14.15
CA ARG A 116 10.39 -10.22 12.73
C ARG A 116 11.39 -9.42 11.91
N PHE A 117 11.76 -8.21 12.37
CA PHE A 117 12.66 -7.30 11.68
C PHE A 117 13.82 -6.87 12.58
N PRO A 118 14.76 -7.77 12.91
CA PRO A 118 15.84 -7.51 13.89
C PRO A 118 16.80 -6.40 13.43
N LYS A 119 16.87 -6.11 12.12
CA LYS A 119 17.69 -5.03 11.54
C LYS A 119 16.96 -3.69 11.48
N GLN A 120 15.68 -3.64 11.84
CA GLN A 120 14.89 -2.42 11.83
C GLN A 120 15.48 -1.40 12.81
N GLN A 121 15.64 -0.17 12.37
CA GLN A 121 16.13 0.93 13.21
C GLN A 121 15.10 1.27 14.28
N LYS A 122 15.58 1.47 15.51
CA LYS A 122 14.75 1.85 16.66
C LYS A 122 14.69 3.36 16.72
N ILE A 123 13.57 3.90 16.23
CA ILE A 123 13.34 5.35 16.14
C ILE A 123 12.00 5.63 16.79
N ARG A 124 11.97 6.56 17.76
CA ARG A 124 10.70 6.99 18.35
C ARG A 124 9.82 7.63 17.28
N VAL A 125 8.68 7.02 17.02
CA VAL A 125 7.65 7.53 16.09
C VAL A 125 6.27 7.29 16.67
N HIS A 126 5.32 8.12 16.29
CA HIS A 126 3.90 7.86 16.53
C HIS A 126 3.22 7.45 15.21
N LYS A 127 2.00 6.95 15.29
CA LYS A 127 1.15 6.69 14.12
C LYS A 127 0.73 8.03 13.52
N PRO A 128 1.15 8.37 12.27
CA PRO A 128 0.84 9.66 11.67
C PRO A 128 -0.60 9.70 11.13
N LEU A 129 -1.10 10.89 10.83
CA LEU A 129 -2.28 11.05 9.98
C LEU A 129 -1.92 10.76 8.52
N LEU A 130 -2.90 10.23 7.77
CA LEU A 130 -2.75 10.08 6.31
C LEU A 130 -2.43 11.41 5.64
N ASP A 131 -3.03 12.49 6.13
CA ASP A 131 -2.76 13.86 5.67
C ASP A 131 -1.30 14.28 5.80
N GLU A 132 -0.66 13.93 6.94
CA GLU A 132 0.76 14.21 7.20
C GLU A 132 1.67 13.39 6.27
N VAL A 133 1.31 12.12 6.03
CA VAL A 133 2.06 11.25 5.10
C VAL A 133 1.96 11.79 3.68
N ILE A 134 0.76 12.14 3.19
CA ILE A 134 0.57 12.73 1.85
C ILE A 134 1.36 14.04 1.72
N ALA A 135 1.25 14.94 2.69
CA ALA A 135 1.97 16.22 2.63
C ALA A 135 3.50 16.03 2.56
N MET A 136 4.05 15.10 3.33
CA MET A 136 5.47 14.74 3.27
C MET A 136 5.83 14.13 1.90
N ALA A 137 5.05 13.14 1.45
CA ALA A 137 5.34 12.41 0.21
C ALA A 137 5.26 13.33 -1.03
N GLU A 138 4.25 14.20 -1.12
CA GLU A 138 4.13 15.19 -2.21
C GLU A 138 5.32 16.15 -2.25
N LYS A 139 5.78 16.59 -1.07
CA LYS A 139 6.96 17.47 -0.97
C LYS A 139 8.23 16.76 -1.41
N GLU A 140 8.51 15.56 -0.89
CA GLU A 140 9.75 14.82 -1.15
C GLU A 140 9.80 14.31 -2.60
N SER A 141 8.68 13.83 -3.15
CA SER A 141 8.58 13.32 -4.53
C SER A 141 8.30 14.41 -5.57
N LYS A 142 8.05 15.65 -5.17
CA LYS A 142 7.59 16.73 -6.06
C LYS A 142 6.30 16.37 -6.82
N GLY A 143 5.39 15.68 -6.15
CA GLY A 143 4.09 15.31 -6.71
C GLY A 143 4.12 14.13 -7.67
N THR A 144 5.12 13.27 -7.63
CA THR A 144 5.23 12.13 -8.56
C THR A 144 4.95 10.77 -7.93
N THR A 145 4.84 10.67 -6.59
CA THR A 145 4.60 9.39 -5.92
C THR A 145 3.19 8.88 -6.11
N PHE A 146 3.05 7.56 -6.09
CA PHE A 146 1.77 6.85 -6.09
C PHE A 146 1.46 6.32 -4.69
N TYR A 147 0.19 6.10 -4.43
CA TYR A 147 -0.31 5.65 -3.14
C TYR A 147 -1.11 4.37 -3.31
N ASN A 148 -0.81 3.35 -2.52
CA ASN A 148 -1.64 2.16 -2.36
C ASN A 148 -2.11 2.12 -0.90
N ILE A 149 -3.39 2.43 -0.66
CA ILE A 149 -3.93 2.67 0.67
C ILE A 149 -4.92 1.56 1.01
N GLU A 150 -4.59 0.76 2.03
CA GLU A 150 -5.50 -0.26 2.55
C GLU A 150 -6.47 0.33 3.56
N ILE A 151 -7.76 0.21 3.29
CA ILE A 151 -8.82 0.48 4.27
C ILE A 151 -9.01 -0.78 5.12
N LYS A 152 -8.58 -0.71 6.39
CA LYS A 152 -8.59 -1.83 7.34
C LYS A 152 -9.98 -2.02 7.94
N SER A 153 -10.87 -2.70 7.23
CA SER A 153 -12.22 -3.03 7.68
C SER A 153 -12.47 -4.53 7.67
N LEU A 154 -13.28 -4.97 8.61
CA LEU A 154 -13.85 -6.33 8.69
C LEU A 154 -15.28 -6.21 9.21
N PRO A 155 -16.21 -7.12 8.82
CA PRO A 155 -17.58 -7.07 9.30
C PRO A 155 -17.72 -7.03 10.82
N GLU A 156 -16.90 -7.81 11.53
CA GLU A 156 -16.88 -7.88 12.99
C GLU A 156 -16.25 -6.65 13.67
N TRP A 157 -15.59 -5.76 12.92
CA TRP A 157 -15.00 -4.53 13.42
C TRP A 157 -15.94 -3.32 13.32
N ASP A 158 -17.01 -3.42 12.54
CA ASP A 158 -17.97 -2.33 12.33
C ASP A 158 -18.48 -1.78 13.66
N THR A 159 -18.31 -0.50 13.91
CA THR A 159 -18.69 0.26 15.11
C THR A 159 -17.98 -0.14 16.42
N ILE A 160 -17.09 -1.13 16.36
CA ILE A 160 -16.28 -1.59 17.51
C ILE A 160 -14.85 -1.05 17.39
N TYR A 161 -14.16 -1.37 16.29
CA TYR A 161 -12.78 -0.98 16.01
C TYR A 161 -12.67 0.01 14.84
N THR A 162 -13.70 0.06 14.00
CA THR A 162 -13.79 0.96 12.85
C THR A 162 -15.21 1.54 12.77
N PRO A 163 -15.44 2.68 12.08
CA PRO A 163 -16.78 3.08 11.72
C PRO A 163 -17.38 2.07 10.72
N LYS A 164 -18.69 2.24 10.40
CA LYS A 164 -19.28 1.52 9.27
C LYS A 164 -18.53 1.83 7.99
N VAL A 165 -18.48 0.87 7.07
CA VAL A 165 -17.73 0.96 5.80
C VAL A 165 -18.03 2.25 5.03
N ASP A 166 -19.30 2.64 4.91
CA ASP A 166 -19.67 3.89 4.20
C ASP A 166 -19.00 5.13 4.78
N THR A 167 -19.01 5.27 6.11
CA THR A 167 -18.37 6.40 6.80
C THR A 167 -16.84 6.34 6.67
N PHE A 168 -16.27 5.15 6.77
CA PHE A 168 -14.82 4.97 6.64
C PHE A 168 -14.34 5.40 5.25
N VAL A 169 -15.01 4.89 4.21
CA VAL A 169 -14.70 5.22 2.82
C VAL A 169 -14.87 6.72 2.57
N ASP A 170 -15.93 7.36 3.11
CA ASP A 170 -16.13 8.81 2.95
C ASP A 170 -14.96 9.62 3.49
N LEU A 171 -14.51 9.33 4.72
CA LEU A 171 -13.39 10.04 5.35
C LEU A 171 -12.08 9.90 4.55
N VAL A 172 -11.82 8.72 4.00
CA VAL A 172 -10.61 8.46 3.19
C VAL A 172 -10.71 9.15 1.84
N LEU A 173 -11.85 9.02 1.13
CA LEU A 173 -12.07 9.64 -0.17
C LEU A 173 -12.04 11.17 -0.10
N GLU A 174 -12.68 11.77 0.91
CA GLU A 174 -12.65 13.22 1.12
C GLU A 174 -11.21 13.74 1.20
N LEU A 175 -10.36 13.05 1.94
CA LEU A 175 -8.96 13.43 2.07
C LEU A 175 -8.19 13.27 0.75
N ILE A 176 -8.33 12.15 0.04
CA ILE A 176 -7.69 11.88 -1.25
C ILE A 176 -8.07 12.96 -2.27
N VAL A 177 -9.36 13.27 -2.37
CA VAL A 177 -9.89 14.28 -3.31
C VAL A 177 -9.38 15.68 -2.92
N SER A 178 -9.45 16.06 -1.63
CA SER A 178 -9.01 17.37 -1.17
C SER A 178 -7.51 17.61 -1.40
N ARG A 179 -6.70 16.54 -1.40
CA ARG A 179 -5.26 16.59 -1.69
C ARG A 179 -4.92 16.48 -3.18
N GLY A 180 -5.90 16.23 -4.05
CA GLY A 180 -5.69 16.16 -5.50
C GLY A 180 -4.84 14.97 -5.95
N ILE A 181 -4.87 13.87 -5.22
CA ILE A 181 -4.04 12.67 -5.51
C ILE A 181 -4.84 11.49 -6.08
N SER A 182 -6.11 11.67 -6.40
CA SER A 182 -7.03 10.60 -6.81
C SER A 182 -6.49 9.75 -7.98
N GLU A 183 -5.90 10.38 -8.99
CA GLU A 183 -5.34 9.70 -10.18
C GLU A 183 -4.08 8.86 -9.87
N ARG A 184 -3.43 9.12 -8.72
CA ARG A 184 -2.23 8.44 -8.26
C ARG A 184 -2.49 7.54 -7.06
N THR A 185 -3.77 7.27 -6.75
CA THR A 185 -4.17 6.46 -5.59
C THR A 185 -4.89 5.19 -6.04
N THR A 186 -4.48 4.08 -5.47
CA THR A 186 -5.19 2.81 -5.44
C THR A 186 -5.75 2.61 -4.03
N LEU A 187 -7.02 2.27 -3.90
CA LEU A 187 -7.61 1.81 -2.65
C LEU A 187 -7.68 0.29 -2.65
N GLN A 188 -7.09 -0.34 -1.65
CA GLN A 188 -7.11 -1.79 -1.48
C GLN A 188 -7.85 -2.22 -0.22
N SER A 189 -8.43 -3.40 -0.22
CA SER A 189 -9.03 -4.00 0.96
C SER A 189 -9.21 -5.51 0.81
N PHE A 190 -9.18 -6.23 1.93
CA PHE A 190 -9.67 -7.60 2.04
C PHE A 190 -11.21 -7.65 2.11
N ASP A 191 -11.83 -6.59 2.59
CA ASP A 191 -13.28 -6.48 2.72
C ASP A 191 -13.90 -6.01 1.40
N VAL A 192 -14.55 -6.92 0.69
CA VAL A 192 -15.21 -6.63 -0.60
C VAL A 192 -16.26 -5.51 -0.48
N ARG A 193 -16.92 -5.37 0.68
CA ARG A 193 -17.91 -4.30 0.93
C ARG A 193 -17.28 -2.92 0.79
N THR A 194 -16.02 -2.78 1.22
CA THR A 194 -15.25 -1.54 1.11
C THR A 194 -15.03 -1.17 -0.35
N LEU A 195 -14.60 -2.12 -1.18
CA LEU A 195 -14.35 -1.90 -2.60
C LEU A 195 -15.65 -1.57 -3.35
N GLU A 196 -16.78 -2.21 -2.99
CA GLU A 196 -18.11 -1.90 -3.54
C GLU A 196 -18.51 -0.46 -3.24
N VAL A 197 -18.33 0.00 -1.99
CA VAL A 197 -18.64 1.38 -1.60
C VAL A 197 -17.72 2.37 -2.30
N VAL A 198 -16.41 2.08 -2.42
CA VAL A 198 -15.45 2.90 -3.15
C VAL A 198 -15.90 3.09 -4.61
N LYS A 199 -16.17 2.01 -5.34
CA LYS A 199 -16.58 2.08 -6.75
C LYS A 199 -17.90 2.78 -6.95
N LYS A 200 -18.85 2.61 -6.04
CA LYS A 200 -20.13 3.30 -6.08
C LYS A 200 -19.99 4.82 -5.90
N LYS A 201 -19.11 5.27 -4.99
CA LYS A 201 -18.94 6.68 -4.64
C LYS A 201 -17.94 7.40 -5.55
N PHE A 202 -16.91 6.71 -5.99
CA PHE A 202 -15.83 7.27 -6.81
C PHE A 202 -15.37 6.26 -7.87
N PRO A 203 -16.12 6.08 -8.98
CA PRO A 203 -15.84 5.06 -9.99
C PRO A 203 -14.45 5.14 -10.63
N GLU A 204 -13.86 6.35 -10.68
CA GLU A 204 -12.58 6.64 -11.35
C GLU A 204 -11.36 6.14 -10.55
N ILE A 205 -11.49 5.96 -9.22
CA ILE A 205 -10.35 5.57 -8.41
C ILE A 205 -10.00 4.10 -8.65
N GLN A 206 -8.71 3.79 -8.75
CA GLN A 206 -8.26 2.42 -8.89
C GLN A 206 -8.53 1.62 -7.62
N THR A 207 -8.94 0.37 -7.78
CA THR A 207 -9.18 -0.54 -6.68
C THR A 207 -8.34 -1.80 -6.82
N ALA A 208 -7.86 -2.32 -5.68
CA ALA A 208 -7.14 -3.59 -5.60
C ALA A 208 -7.84 -4.54 -4.63
N LEU A 209 -8.16 -5.74 -5.12
CA LEU A 209 -8.71 -6.80 -4.30
C LEU A 209 -7.57 -7.58 -3.64
N LEU A 210 -7.45 -7.46 -2.32
CA LEU A 210 -6.54 -8.26 -1.53
C LEU A 210 -7.09 -9.68 -1.35
N VAL A 211 -6.24 -10.70 -1.54
CA VAL A 211 -6.61 -12.12 -1.37
C VAL A 211 -5.63 -12.77 -0.40
N ASP A 212 -6.15 -13.27 0.71
CA ASP A 212 -5.38 -13.93 1.78
C ASP A 212 -4.88 -15.33 1.38
N GLU A 213 -3.91 -15.86 2.15
CA GLU A 213 -3.31 -17.17 1.89
C GLU A 213 -4.29 -18.36 1.98
N PHE A 214 -5.40 -18.19 2.70
CA PHE A 214 -6.44 -19.20 2.88
C PHE A 214 -7.62 -19.05 1.93
N GLU A 215 -7.57 -18.11 0.99
CA GLU A 215 -8.64 -17.81 0.06
C GLU A 215 -8.31 -18.29 -1.36
N VAL A 216 -9.37 -18.53 -2.15
CA VAL A 216 -9.25 -18.81 -3.58
C VAL A 216 -9.51 -17.53 -4.36
N ILE A 217 -8.56 -17.13 -5.22
CA ILE A 217 -8.63 -15.86 -5.97
C ILE A 217 -9.95 -15.73 -6.75
N ALA A 218 -10.34 -16.80 -7.49
CA ALA A 218 -11.54 -16.77 -8.30
C ALA A 218 -12.83 -16.61 -7.47
N ASP A 219 -12.91 -17.28 -6.33
CA ASP A 219 -14.08 -17.22 -5.45
C ASP A 219 -14.20 -15.82 -4.83
N LYS A 220 -13.08 -15.24 -4.40
CA LYS A 220 -13.08 -13.88 -3.85
C LYS A 220 -13.47 -12.83 -4.89
N MET A 221 -12.99 -12.97 -6.11
CA MET A 221 -13.39 -12.10 -7.23
C MET A 221 -14.89 -12.17 -7.51
N ASN A 222 -15.50 -13.36 -7.40
CA ASN A 222 -16.94 -13.55 -7.63
C ASN A 222 -17.83 -12.85 -6.57
N ASN A 223 -17.26 -12.40 -5.45
CA ASN A 223 -17.97 -11.65 -4.42
C ASN A 223 -18.06 -10.14 -4.74
N LEU A 224 -17.41 -9.67 -5.82
CA LEU A 224 -17.53 -8.29 -6.29
C LEU A 224 -18.55 -8.16 -7.42
N SER A 225 -19.36 -7.10 -7.39
CA SER A 225 -20.31 -6.77 -8.46
C SER A 225 -19.66 -6.05 -9.66
N PHE A 226 -18.41 -5.67 -9.53
CA PHE A 226 -17.62 -4.98 -10.55
C PHE A 226 -16.25 -5.64 -10.74
N LYS A 227 -15.52 -5.24 -11.78
CA LYS A 227 -14.16 -5.70 -12.06
C LYS A 227 -13.17 -4.71 -11.45
N PRO A 228 -12.36 -5.09 -10.41
CA PRO A 228 -11.30 -4.23 -9.90
C PRO A 228 -10.16 -4.12 -10.92
N GLU A 229 -9.36 -3.09 -10.86
CA GLU A 229 -8.20 -2.89 -11.74
C GLU A 229 -7.05 -3.84 -11.39
N ILE A 230 -6.92 -4.20 -10.09
CA ILE A 230 -5.78 -4.94 -9.55
C ILE A 230 -6.28 -6.13 -8.73
N ILE A 231 -5.65 -7.28 -8.93
CA ILE A 231 -5.71 -8.42 -8.01
C ILE A 231 -4.40 -8.47 -7.25
N SER A 232 -4.48 -8.36 -5.92
CA SER A 232 -3.33 -8.30 -5.02
C SER A 232 -3.34 -9.49 -4.05
N PRO A 233 -2.86 -10.67 -4.49
CA PRO A 233 -2.93 -11.89 -3.70
C PRO A 233 -1.68 -12.10 -2.84
N TYR A 234 -1.82 -12.90 -1.78
CA TYR A 234 -0.68 -13.51 -1.14
C TYR A 234 0.16 -14.26 -2.19
N PHE A 235 1.45 -13.94 -2.27
CA PHE A 235 2.30 -14.32 -3.41
C PHE A 235 2.38 -15.82 -3.70
N LYS A 236 2.24 -16.68 -2.67
CA LYS A 236 2.27 -18.14 -2.84
C LYS A 236 1.03 -18.72 -3.51
N LEU A 237 -0.04 -17.94 -3.67
CA LEU A 237 -1.20 -18.33 -4.47
C LEU A 237 -0.92 -18.26 -5.98
N LEU A 238 0.22 -17.67 -6.38
CA LEU A 238 0.56 -17.41 -7.76
C LEU A 238 1.48 -18.49 -8.35
N ASN A 239 1.29 -18.70 -9.65
CA ASN A 239 2.24 -19.30 -10.57
C ASN A 239 2.16 -18.57 -11.92
N ALA A 240 3.09 -18.85 -12.84
CA ALA A 240 3.16 -18.16 -14.13
C ALA A 240 1.84 -18.24 -14.93
N ASN A 241 1.12 -19.37 -14.86
CA ASN A 241 -0.15 -19.54 -15.57
C ASN A 241 -1.26 -18.70 -14.94
N THR A 242 -1.35 -18.67 -13.61
CA THR A 242 -2.32 -17.83 -12.87
C THR A 242 -2.12 -16.35 -13.20
N VAL A 243 -0.87 -15.87 -13.19
CA VAL A 243 -0.56 -14.46 -13.52
C VAL A 243 -0.98 -14.17 -14.97
N LYS A 244 -0.58 -15.01 -15.92
CA LYS A 244 -0.94 -14.86 -17.33
C LYS A 244 -2.46 -14.87 -17.56
N ASP A 245 -3.19 -15.75 -16.87
CA ASP A 245 -4.65 -15.83 -16.98
C ASP A 245 -5.32 -14.54 -16.47
N LEU A 246 -4.92 -14.04 -15.30
CA LEU A 246 -5.43 -12.80 -14.75
C LEU A 246 -5.12 -11.61 -15.66
N GLN A 247 -3.89 -11.49 -16.14
CA GLN A 247 -3.49 -10.41 -17.06
C GLN A 247 -4.23 -10.49 -18.40
N SER A 248 -4.50 -11.71 -18.94
CA SER A 248 -5.28 -11.88 -20.17
C SER A 248 -6.72 -11.40 -20.03
N LYS A 249 -7.25 -11.41 -18.81
CA LYS A 249 -8.55 -10.86 -18.44
C LYS A 249 -8.50 -9.36 -18.15
N GLY A 250 -7.31 -8.73 -18.29
CA GLY A 250 -7.09 -7.30 -18.11
C GLY A 250 -6.96 -6.84 -16.67
N PHE A 251 -6.60 -7.72 -15.74
CA PHE A 251 -6.20 -7.35 -14.39
C PHE A 251 -4.70 -7.04 -14.33
N LYS A 252 -4.29 -6.09 -13.50
CA LYS A 252 -2.93 -6.04 -13.00
C LYS A 252 -2.78 -7.02 -11.83
N VAL A 253 -1.60 -7.63 -11.68
CA VAL A 253 -1.31 -8.58 -10.61
C VAL A 253 -0.16 -8.03 -9.77
N ILE A 254 -0.45 -7.68 -8.50
CA ILE A 254 0.51 -7.06 -7.57
C ILE A 254 0.50 -7.85 -6.25
N PRO A 255 1.33 -8.89 -6.13
CA PRO A 255 1.36 -9.74 -4.93
C PRO A 255 2.03 -9.10 -3.72
N TRP A 256 1.68 -9.59 -2.54
CA TRP A 256 2.19 -9.23 -1.21
C TRP A 256 2.48 -10.47 -0.36
N THR A 257 3.30 -10.47 0.69
CA THR A 257 4.44 -9.60 0.88
C THR A 257 5.69 -10.41 0.50
N VAL A 258 6.39 -9.98 -0.54
CA VAL A 258 7.50 -10.75 -1.15
C VAL A 258 8.82 -10.19 -0.61
N ASN A 259 9.50 -10.97 0.25
CA ASN A 259 10.63 -10.46 1.03
C ASN A 259 11.95 -11.20 0.80
N LYS A 260 11.91 -12.50 0.48
CA LYS A 260 13.13 -13.30 0.28
C LYS A 260 13.61 -13.17 -1.17
N GLU A 261 14.92 -13.13 -1.37
CA GLU A 261 15.51 -12.98 -2.70
C GLU A 261 15.02 -14.04 -3.68
N ASP A 262 14.98 -15.32 -3.28
CA ASP A 262 14.48 -16.40 -4.14
C ASP A 262 13.00 -16.22 -4.51
N ASP A 263 12.17 -15.78 -3.55
CA ASP A 263 10.75 -15.51 -3.80
C ASP A 263 10.58 -14.29 -4.73
N ILE A 264 11.40 -13.25 -4.55
CA ILE A 264 11.40 -12.06 -5.42
C ILE A 264 11.76 -12.46 -6.86
N GLU A 265 12.82 -13.23 -7.07
CA GLU A 265 13.23 -13.71 -8.40
C GLU A 265 12.14 -14.56 -9.05
N LEU A 266 11.53 -15.46 -8.27
CA LEU A 266 10.45 -16.32 -8.72
C LEU A 266 9.24 -15.47 -9.19
N ILE A 267 8.80 -14.53 -8.37
CA ILE A 267 7.65 -13.66 -8.68
C ILE A 267 7.94 -12.76 -9.88
N ILE A 268 9.14 -12.19 -9.99
CA ILE A 268 9.57 -11.44 -11.19
C ILE A 268 9.49 -12.31 -12.45
N SER A 269 9.88 -13.60 -12.36
CA SER A 269 9.83 -14.53 -13.49
C SER A 269 8.42 -14.76 -14.01
N TYR A 270 7.39 -14.59 -13.18
CA TYR A 270 5.98 -14.69 -13.57
C TYR A 270 5.45 -13.46 -14.31
N LYS A 271 6.28 -12.38 -14.42
CA LYS A 271 5.96 -11.12 -15.10
C LYS A 271 4.74 -10.40 -14.48
N VAL A 272 4.71 -10.31 -13.15
CA VAL A 272 3.71 -9.54 -12.42
C VAL A 272 3.86 -8.04 -12.70
N ASP A 273 2.80 -7.25 -12.47
CA ASP A 273 2.77 -5.81 -12.75
C ASP A 273 3.41 -4.98 -11.63
N GLY A 274 3.46 -5.51 -10.41
CA GLY A 274 4.10 -4.87 -9.26
C GLY A 274 4.43 -5.89 -8.17
N ILE A 275 5.16 -5.44 -7.14
CA ILE A 275 5.52 -6.24 -5.96
C ILE A 275 5.44 -5.37 -4.72
N ILE A 276 4.68 -5.81 -3.70
CA ILE A 276 4.65 -5.21 -2.37
C ILE A 276 5.67 -5.95 -1.50
N SER A 277 6.66 -5.20 -0.93
CA SER A 277 7.75 -5.78 -0.15
C SER A 277 8.11 -4.95 1.08
N ASP A 278 8.46 -5.62 2.18
CA ASP A 278 9.08 -4.99 3.36
C ASP A 278 10.54 -4.55 3.08
N TYR A 279 11.15 -5.10 2.03
CA TYR A 279 12.52 -4.84 1.59
C TYR A 279 12.53 -4.34 0.13
N PRO A 280 11.94 -3.16 -0.16
CA PRO A 280 11.87 -2.64 -1.53
C PRO A 280 13.25 -2.39 -2.14
N ASP A 281 14.29 -2.17 -1.35
CA ASP A 281 15.68 -2.05 -1.79
C ASP A 281 16.18 -3.33 -2.47
N ILE A 282 15.83 -4.51 -1.94
CA ILE A 282 16.19 -5.80 -2.54
C ILE A 282 15.51 -5.95 -3.90
N VAL A 283 14.22 -5.58 -3.98
CA VAL A 283 13.46 -5.64 -5.24
C VAL A 283 14.06 -4.68 -6.28
N LEU A 284 14.29 -3.40 -5.91
CA LEU A 284 14.85 -2.37 -6.79
C LEU A 284 16.23 -2.78 -7.34
N ASN A 285 17.08 -3.38 -6.52
CA ASN A 285 18.41 -3.82 -6.94
C ASN A 285 18.36 -4.88 -8.05
N ARG A 286 17.27 -5.67 -8.17
CA ARG A 286 17.11 -6.66 -9.26
C ARG A 286 16.88 -5.98 -10.63
N PHE A 287 16.47 -4.73 -10.67
CA PHE A 287 16.26 -3.97 -11.90
C PHE A 287 17.43 -3.02 -12.24
N SER A 288 18.26 -2.65 -11.24
CA SER A 288 19.40 -1.73 -11.42
C SER A 288 20.63 -2.39 -12.04
N VAL A 289 20.69 -3.72 -12.16
CA VAL A 289 21.87 -4.51 -12.60
C VAL A 289 21.74 -4.95 -14.08
N ARG A 290 20.88 -4.31 -14.87
CA ARG A 290 20.75 -4.62 -16.31
C ARG A 290 21.19 -3.47 -17.20
#